data_1fc7b9bf18a716a7f593c359695bb91e
#
_entry.id   1fc7b9bf18a716a7f593c359695bb91e
#
_cell.length_a   1.000
_cell.length_b   1.000
_cell.length_c   1.000
_cell.angle_alpha   90.00
_cell.angle_beta   90.00
_cell.angle_gamma   90.00
#
_symmetry.space_group_name_H-M   'P 1'
#
loop_
_entity.id
_entity.type
_entity.pdbx_description
1 polymer ?
#
loop_
_entity_poly.entity_id
_entity_poly.type
_entity_poly.pdbx_seq_one_letter_code
_entity_poly.pdbx_strand_id
1 'polypeptide(L)'
;MNKWDERFINLAEFIGEWSSCYQDGRHVGAVIVKDKRVLATGYNGAPSGVVSCKERGECLRKKLNIPSGTRQETCYAVHAEQNAICQAAKMGFCVDGATIYVTHQPCTICTKMIINAGIKKVVYKHGYPDEFSLVLLKDAGVELVKYE
;
A
#
# COMPACT_ATOMS: atom_id res chain seq x y z
N MET A 1 -6.40 -20.27 -1.15
CA MET A 1 -5.78 -19.21 -1.98
C MET A 1 -5.33 -19.84 -3.30
N ASN A 2 -5.51 -19.14 -4.39
CA ASN A 2 -5.22 -19.68 -5.71
C ASN A 2 -3.87 -19.19 -6.26
N LYS A 3 -3.44 -19.79 -7.36
CA LYS A 3 -2.14 -19.44 -7.99
C LYS A 3 -2.04 -17.97 -8.43
N TRP A 4 -3.16 -17.33 -8.71
CA TRP A 4 -3.15 -15.90 -9.11
C TRP A 4 -2.89 -15.00 -7.93
N ASP A 5 -3.46 -15.30 -6.77
CA ASP A 5 -3.18 -14.56 -5.55
C ASP A 5 -1.70 -14.67 -5.19
N GLU A 6 -1.12 -15.87 -5.31
CA GLU A 6 0.31 -16.09 -5.09
C GLU A 6 1.16 -15.24 -6.03
N ARG A 7 0.83 -15.25 -7.32
CA ARG A 7 1.58 -14.48 -8.34
C ARG A 7 1.55 -12.99 -8.05
N PHE A 8 0.37 -12.46 -7.72
CA PHE A 8 0.23 -11.03 -7.51
C PHE A 8 0.79 -10.57 -6.16
N ILE A 9 0.72 -11.41 -5.12
CA ILE A 9 1.38 -11.06 -3.86
C ILE A 9 2.90 -11.07 -4.02
N ASN A 10 3.45 -12.00 -4.78
CA ASN A 10 4.87 -12.05 -5.09
C ASN A 10 5.30 -10.82 -5.92
N LEU A 11 4.46 -10.40 -6.86
CA LEU A 11 4.70 -9.18 -7.60
C LEU A 11 4.69 -7.94 -6.69
N ALA A 12 3.77 -7.88 -5.74
CA ALA A 12 3.73 -6.79 -4.76
C ALA A 12 5.02 -6.75 -3.93
N GLU A 13 5.55 -7.90 -3.52
CA GLU A 13 6.84 -7.96 -2.81
C GLU A 13 7.98 -7.44 -3.68
N PHE A 14 8.03 -7.85 -4.93
CA PHE A 14 9.05 -7.38 -5.88
C PHE A 14 8.99 -5.85 -6.05
N ILE A 15 7.80 -5.31 -6.24
CA ILE A 15 7.59 -3.85 -6.36
C ILE A 15 8.03 -3.15 -5.05
N GLY A 16 7.76 -3.76 -3.91
CA GLY A 16 8.17 -3.22 -2.60
C GLY A 16 9.67 -3.04 -2.46
N GLU A 17 10.46 -3.86 -3.15
CA GLU A 17 11.93 -3.72 -3.15
C GLU A 17 12.41 -2.38 -3.72
N TRP A 18 11.56 -1.71 -4.50
CA TRP A 18 11.88 -0.40 -5.07
C TRP A 18 11.65 0.75 -4.10
N SER A 19 11.18 0.48 -2.90
CA SER A 19 10.93 1.49 -1.88
C SER A 19 12.14 2.42 -1.69
N SER A 20 11.85 3.71 -1.60
CA SER A 20 12.84 4.74 -1.30
C SER A 20 12.87 5.15 0.18
N CYS A 21 12.23 4.36 1.05
CA CYS A 21 12.30 4.57 2.49
C CYS A 21 13.72 4.32 3.00
N TYR A 22 14.20 5.20 3.87
CA TYR A 22 15.52 5.08 4.47
C TYR A 22 15.64 3.88 5.40
N GLN A 23 14.54 3.47 6.03
CA GLN A 23 14.53 2.37 6.99
C GLN A 23 14.41 1.03 6.30
N ASP A 24 15.40 0.17 6.49
CA ASP A 24 15.34 -1.22 6.05
C ASP A 24 14.16 -1.94 6.75
N GLY A 25 13.49 -2.81 6.02
CA GLY A 25 12.34 -3.56 6.51
C GLY A 25 11.01 -2.80 6.44
N ARG A 26 11.00 -1.55 5.99
CA ARG A 26 9.77 -0.78 5.76
C ARG A 26 9.46 -0.68 4.26
N HIS A 27 9.76 -1.72 3.53
CA HIS A 27 9.53 -1.79 2.10
C HIS A 27 8.15 -2.39 1.85
N VAL A 28 7.23 -1.56 1.40
CA VAL A 28 5.86 -1.94 1.10
C VAL A 28 5.61 -1.84 -0.39
N GLY A 29 4.97 -2.85 -0.94
CA GLY A 29 4.55 -2.87 -2.33
C GLY A 29 3.07 -3.16 -2.44
N ALA A 30 2.43 -2.60 -3.48
CA ALA A 30 1.02 -2.81 -3.76
C ALA A 30 0.79 -2.97 -5.27
N VAL A 31 -0.15 -3.84 -5.62
CA VAL A 31 -0.53 -4.10 -7.00
C VAL A 31 -2.05 -4.15 -7.08
N ILE A 32 -2.64 -3.34 -7.96
CA ILE A 32 -4.08 -3.35 -8.21
C ILE A 32 -4.36 -4.16 -9.46
N VAL A 33 -5.24 -5.15 -9.34
CA VAL A 33 -5.53 -6.15 -10.37
C VAL A 33 -7.03 -6.24 -10.62
N LYS A 34 -7.42 -6.31 -11.88
CA LYS A 34 -8.78 -6.59 -12.29
C LYS A 34 -8.76 -7.55 -13.48
N ASP A 35 -9.58 -8.60 -13.41
CA ASP A 35 -9.63 -9.62 -14.45
C ASP A 35 -8.24 -10.20 -14.81
N LYS A 36 -7.44 -10.48 -13.78
CA LYS A 36 -6.08 -11.01 -13.90
C LYS A 36 -5.12 -10.08 -14.63
N ARG A 37 -5.43 -8.79 -14.71
CA ARG A 37 -4.58 -7.78 -15.35
C ARG A 37 -4.15 -6.75 -14.32
N VAL A 38 -2.86 -6.43 -14.30
CA VAL A 38 -2.30 -5.38 -13.46
C VAL A 38 -2.73 -4.03 -14.02
N LEU A 39 -3.44 -3.24 -13.21
CA LEU A 39 -3.86 -1.89 -13.58
C LEU A 39 -2.89 -0.84 -13.06
N ALA A 40 -2.34 -1.04 -11.87
CA ALA A 40 -1.45 -0.09 -11.24
C ALA A 40 -0.58 -0.77 -10.21
N THR A 41 0.57 -0.16 -9.95
CA THR A 41 1.50 -0.62 -8.92
C THR A 41 1.90 0.57 -8.04
N GLY A 42 2.39 0.28 -6.85
CA GLY A 42 2.91 1.30 -5.97
C GLY A 42 3.90 0.73 -4.97
N TYR A 43 4.83 1.55 -4.57
CA TYR A 43 5.73 1.27 -3.45
C TYR A 43 5.82 2.52 -2.58
N ASN A 44 6.22 2.35 -1.32
CA ASN A 44 6.37 3.50 -0.44
C ASN A 44 7.60 4.32 -0.82
N GLY A 45 7.37 5.56 -1.17
CA GLY A 45 8.42 6.45 -1.64
C GLY A 45 7.95 7.89 -1.65
N ALA A 46 8.93 8.82 -1.71
CA ALA A 46 8.63 10.24 -1.79
C ALA A 46 7.82 10.56 -3.05
N PRO A 47 6.97 11.59 -3.01
CA PRO A 47 6.26 12.04 -4.20
C PRO A 47 7.23 12.38 -5.33
N SER A 48 6.76 12.25 -6.57
CA SER A 48 7.56 12.57 -7.76
C SER A 48 8.13 13.98 -7.66
N GLY A 49 9.43 14.11 -7.87
CA GLY A 49 10.14 15.40 -7.79
C GLY A 49 10.59 15.78 -6.38
N VAL A 50 10.19 15.03 -5.37
CA VAL A 50 10.65 15.25 -3.99
C VAL A 50 11.82 14.30 -3.70
N VAL A 51 12.87 14.82 -3.08
CA VAL A 51 14.06 14.03 -2.72
C VAL A 51 13.66 12.93 -1.75
N SER A 52 14.03 11.69 -2.04
CA SER A 52 13.68 10.53 -1.23
C SER A 52 14.44 10.50 0.10
N CYS A 53 13.92 9.73 1.04
CA CYS A 53 14.60 9.53 2.33
C CYS A 53 15.96 8.85 2.15
N LYS A 54 16.10 7.93 1.19
CA LYS A 54 17.39 7.31 0.88
C LYS A 54 18.40 8.32 0.40
N GLU A 55 18.01 9.23 -0.49
CA GLU A 55 18.89 10.29 -0.97
C GLU A 55 19.21 11.31 0.11
N ARG A 56 18.27 11.60 1.01
CA ARG A 56 18.50 12.46 2.17
C ARG A 56 19.44 11.83 3.19
N GLY A 57 19.49 10.50 3.25
CA GLY A 57 20.27 9.75 4.22
C GLY A 57 19.72 9.82 5.64
N GLU A 58 18.44 10.13 5.80
CA GLU A 58 17.80 10.24 7.12
C GLU A 58 16.30 9.98 7.03
N CYS A 59 15.70 9.66 8.17
CA CYS A 59 14.27 9.58 8.34
C CYS A 59 13.76 10.73 9.17
N LEU A 60 12.90 11.58 8.59
CA LEU A 60 12.33 12.74 9.28
C LEU A 60 11.63 12.34 10.58
N ARG A 61 10.88 11.23 10.53
CA ARG A 61 10.12 10.75 11.70
C ARG A 61 11.03 10.35 12.85
N LYS A 62 12.14 9.67 12.55
CA LYS A 62 13.16 9.34 13.56
C LYS A 62 13.81 10.58 14.11
N LYS A 63 14.14 11.52 13.23
CA LYS A 63 14.73 12.82 13.63
C LYS A 63 13.82 13.60 14.58
N LEU A 64 12.51 13.53 14.38
CA LEU A 64 11.51 14.19 15.22
C LEU A 64 11.03 13.32 16.39
N ASN A 65 11.59 12.13 16.57
CA ASN A 65 11.21 11.17 17.63
C ASN A 65 9.71 10.82 17.60
N ILE A 66 9.16 10.63 16.40
CA ILE A 66 7.75 10.26 16.22
C ILE A 66 7.61 8.76 16.33
N PRO A 67 6.76 8.24 17.25
CA PRO A 67 6.53 6.80 17.38
C PRO A 67 5.92 6.20 16.10
N SER A 68 6.29 4.95 15.81
CA SER A 68 5.74 4.20 14.67
C SER A 68 4.21 4.14 14.75
N GLY A 69 3.56 4.29 13.60
CA GLY A 69 2.09 4.23 13.50
C GLY A 69 1.35 5.49 13.91
N THR A 70 2.06 6.56 14.30
CA THR A 70 1.46 7.84 14.70
C THR A 70 1.92 8.96 13.78
N ARG A 71 1.10 10.02 13.64
CA ARG A 71 1.42 11.23 12.87
C ARG A 71 2.05 10.91 11.51
N GLN A 72 1.38 10.06 10.75
CA GLN A 72 1.90 9.58 9.46
C GLN A 72 2.09 10.69 8.42
N GLU A 73 1.40 11.81 8.59
CA GLU A 73 1.53 13.00 7.74
C GLU A 73 2.94 13.62 7.77
N THR A 74 3.75 13.28 8.75
CA THR A 74 5.12 13.83 8.89
C THR A 74 6.16 12.95 8.16
N CYS A 75 5.75 11.99 7.37
CA CYS A 75 6.65 11.18 6.55
C CYS A 75 6.69 11.73 5.12
N TYR A 76 7.88 11.79 4.52
CA TYR A 76 8.00 12.15 3.11
C TYR A 76 7.39 11.11 2.19
N ALA A 77 7.36 9.86 2.61
CA ALA A 77 6.89 8.78 1.75
C ALA A 77 5.37 8.80 1.61
N VAL A 78 4.92 8.63 0.38
CA VAL A 78 3.55 8.24 0.06
C VAL A 78 3.47 6.73 0.26
N HIS A 79 2.39 6.23 0.85
CA HIS A 79 2.21 4.79 1.07
C HIS A 79 2.06 4.06 -0.27
N ALA A 80 2.43 2.79 -0.30
CA ALA A 80 2.35 1.97 -1.51
C ALA A 80 0.94 1.93 -2.10
N GLU A 81 -0.07 1.78 -1.24
CA GLU A 81 -1.47 1.74 -1.64
C GLU A 81 -1.93 3.08 -2.22
N GLN A 82 -1.52 4.18 -1.59
CA GLN A 82 -1.79 5.53 -2.08
C GLN A 82 -1.16 5.75 -3.45
N ASN A 83 0.09 5.33 -3.62
CA ASN A 83 0.79 5.44 -4.91
C ASN A 83 0.11 4.64 -6.01
N ALA A 84 -0.33 3.42 -5.70
CA ALA A 84 -1.03 2.59 -6.69
C ALA A 84 -2.34 3.24 -7.13
N ILE A 85 -3.13 3.79 -6.20
CA ILE A 85 -4.37 4.49 -6.51
C ILE A 85 -4.09 5.77 -7.30
N CYS A 86 -3.06 6.54 -6.91
CA CYS A 86 -2.66 7.75 -7.64
C CYS A 86 -2.19 7.43 -9.06
N GLN A 87 -1.44 6.33 -9.25
CA GLN A 87 -1.02 5.90 -10.58
C GLN A 87 -2.23 5.59 -11.45
N ALA A 88 -3.20 4.85 -10.93
CA ALA A 88 -4.42 4.55 -11.67
C ALA A 88 -5.17 5.83 -12.05
N ALA A 89 -5.29 6.77 -11.11
CA ALA A 89 -5.94 8.07 -11.38
C ALA A 89 -5.21 8.86 -12.46
N LYS A 90 -3.88 8.91 -12.40
CA LYS A 90 -3.05 9.62 -13.37
C LYS A 90 -3.17 9.03 -14.77
N MET A 91 -3.22 7.71 -14.86
CA MET A 91 -3.31 6.98 -16.14
C MET A 91 -4.74 6.86 -16.67
N GLY A 92 -5.73 7.24 -15.88
CA GLY A 92 -7.14 7.16 -16.26
C GLY A 92 -7.71 5.75 -16.18
N PHE A 93 -7.18 4.88 -15.33
CA PHE A 93 -7.69 3.52 -15.15
C PHE A 93 -8.72 3.45 -14.03
N CYS A 94 -9.87 2.87 -14.32
CA CYS A 94 -10.89 2.61 -13.30
C CYS A 94 -10.51 1.37 -12.49
N VAL A 95 -10.44 1.52 -11.17
CA VAL A 95 -10.13 0.41 -10.25
C VAL A 95 -11.35 -0.12 -9.53
N ASP A 96 -12.53 0.37 -9.85
CA ASP A 96 -13.78 -0.11 -9.25
C ASP A 96 -13.94 -1.62 -9.47
N GLY A 97 -14.22 -2.35 -8.40
CA GLY A 97 -14.36 -3.80 -8.43
C GLY A 97 -13.03 -4.58 -8.47
N ALA A 98 -11.89 -3.88 -8.41
CA ALA A 98 -10.57 -4.52 -8.45
C ALA A 98 -10.19 -5.19 -7.12
N THR A 99 -9.09 -5.93 -7.16
CA THR A 99 -8.39 -6.48 -5.99
C THR A 99 -7.08 -5.73 -5.81
N ILE A 100 -6.73 -5.37 -4.57
CA ILE A 100 -5.40 -4.87 -4.25
C ILE A 100 -4.61 -5.95 -3.49
N TYR A 101 -3.42 -6.23 -3.99
CA TYR A 101 -2.44 -7.10 -3.34
C TYR A 101 -1.39 -6.21 -2.71
N VAL A 102 -1.17 -6.36 -1.43
CA VAL A 102 -0.24 -5.51 -0.69
C VAL A 102 0.60 -6.35 0.27
N THR A 103 1.86 -6.00 0.41
CA THR A 103 2.77 -6.77 1.28
C THR A 103 2.37 -6.69 2.75
N HIS A 104 1.81 -5.57 3.18
CA HIS A 104 1.40 -5.32 4.57
C HIS A 104 -0.07 -4.90 4.61
N GLN A 105 -0.74 -5.28 5.70
CA GLN A 105 -2.13 -4.84 5.93
C GLN A 105 -2.23 -3.31 5.83
N PRO A 106 -3.18 -2.77 5.05
CA PRO A 106 -3.34 -1.33 4.92
C PRO A 106 -3.66 -0.65 6.24
N CYS A 107 -3.09 0.52 6.46
CA CYS A 107 -3.47 1.37 7.59
C CYS A 107 -4.85 1.98 7.38
N THR A 108 -5.39 2.63 8.41
CA THR A 108 -6.72 3.25 8.36
C THR A 108 -6.85 4.27 7.24
N ILE A 109 -5.83 5.09 7.02
CA ILE A 109 -5.85 6.12 5.95
C ILE A 109 -5.95 5.48 4.58
N CYS A 110 -5.08 4.50 4.30
CA CYS A 110 -5.11 3.77 3.03
C CYS A 110 -6.39 2.97 2.84
N THR A 111 -6.90 2.38 3.92
CA THR A 111 -8.15 1.62 3.89
C THR A 111 -9.33 2.48 3.43
N LYS A 112 -9.45 3.70 3.93
CA LYS A 112 -10.51 4.63 3.50
C LYS A 112 -10.41 4.93 2.01
N MET A 113 -9.21 5.12 1.49
CA MET A 113 -8.98 5.36 0.06
C MET A 113 -9.33 4.12 -0.78
N ILE A 114 -8.92 2.94 -0.32
CA ILE A 114 -9.22 1.66 -0.98
C ILE A 114 -10.74 1.48 -1.12
N ILE A 115 -11.48 1.72 -0.03
CA ILE A 115 -12.93 1.61 -0.02
C ILE A 115 -13.57 2.57 -1.02
N ASN A 116 -13.17 3.84 -0.97
CA ASN A 116 -13.77 4.87 -1.85
C ASN A 116 -13.35 4.72 -3.30
N ALA A 117 -12.23 4.09 -3.58
CA ALA A 117 -11.82 3.75 -4.94
C ALA A 117 -12.65 2.61 -5.54
N GLY A 118 -13.45 1.93 -4.74
CA GLY A 118 -14.32 0.83 -5.18
C GLY A 118 -13.63 -0.53 -5.22
N ILE A 119 -12.46 -0.67 -4.62
CA ILE A 119 -11.74 -1.94 -4.54
C ILE A 119 -12.55 -2.90 -3.66
N LYS A 120 -12.73 -4.14 -4.11
CA LYS A 120 -13.62 -5.11 -3.47
C LYS A 120 -12.90 -6.16 -2.62
N LYS A 121 -11.60 -6.32 -2.82
CA LYS A 121 -10.82 -7.34 -2.13
C LYS A 121 -9.42 -6.82 -1.84
N VAL A 122 -8.95 -7.10 -0.63
CA VAL A 122 -7.58 -6.83 -0.18
C VAL A 122 -6.93 -8.15 0.16
N VAL A 123 -5.79 -8.44 -0.47
CA VAL A 123 -4.94 -9.60 -0.13
C VAL A 123 -3.63 -9.05 0.42
N TYR A 124 -3.24 -9.47 1.62
CA TYR A 124 -2.01 -8.99 2.27
C TYR A 124 -1.21 -10.15 2.86
N LYS A 125 0.07 -9.92 3.10
CA LYS A 125 0.97 -10.95 3.63
C LYS A 125 1.34 -10.71 5.09
N HIS A 126 1.78 -9.51 5.43
CA HIS A 126 2.21 -9.18 6.79
C HIS A 126 1.15 -8.36 7.51
N GLY A 127 0.86 -8.76 8.76
CA GLY A 127 -0.09 -8.03 9.58
C GLY A 127 0.43 -6.65 9.98
N TYR A 128 -0.49 -5.77 10.32
CA TYR A 128 -0.21 -4.43 10.82
C TYR A 128 -1.20 -4.15 11.97
N PRO A 129 -0.74 -3.58 13.10
CA PRO A 129 -1.59 -3.40 14.27
C PRO A 129 -2.55 -2.21 14.11
N ASP A 130 -3.48 -2.31 13.19
CA ASP A 130 -4.50 -1.29 12.96
C ASP A 130 -5.87 -1.97 12.92
N GLU A 131 -6.48 -2.10 14.09
CA GLU A 131 -7.78 -2.76 14.24
C GLU A 131 -8.91 -1.96 13.61
N PHE A 132 -8.79 -0.64 13.60
CA PHE A 132 -9.82 0.21 13.01
C PHE A 132 -9.94 0.01 11.50
N SER A 133 -8.84 -0.25 10.83
CA SER A 133 -8.86 -0.58 9.39
C SER A 133 -9.69 -1.84 9.12
N LEU A 134 -9.61 -2.83 9.99
CA LEU A 134 -10.38 -4.07 9.87
C LEU A 134 -11.88 -3.82 10.02
N VAL A 135 -12.26 -2.96 10.97
CA VAL A 135 -13.66 -2.57 11.17
C VAL A 135 -14.20 -1.88 9.92
N LEU A 136 -13.45 -0.95 9.34
CA LEU A 136 -13.85 -0.23 8.14
C LEU A 136 -14.05 -1.15 6.94
N LEU A 137 -13.12 -2.08 6.72
CA LEU A 137 -13.22 -3.06 5.63
C LEU A 137 -14.46 -3.94 5.77
N LYS A 138 -14.71 -4.42 6.98
CA LYS A 138 -15.88 -5.23 7.28
C LYS A 138 -17.17 -4.46 7.04
N ASP A 139 -17.27 -3.24 7.56
CA ASP A 139 -18.46 -2.39 7.39
C ASP A 139 -18.75 -2.09 5.91
N ALA A 140 -17.70 -1.90 5.12
CA ALA A 140 -17.81 -1.62 3.69
C ALA A 140 -18.06 -2.87 2.83
N GLY A 141 -17.99 -4.07 3.41
CA GLY A 141 -18.15 -5.32 2.67
C GLY A 141 -16.96 -5.65 1.77
N VAL A 142 -15.78 -5.13 2.09
CA VAL A 142 -14.55 -5.45 1.36
C VAL A 142 -13.97 -6.75 1.90
N GLU A 143 -13.73 -7.71 1.02
CA GLU A 143 -13.13 -8.99 1.38
C GLU A 143 -11.66 -8.79 1.78
N LEU A 144 -11.28 -9.32 2.92
CA LEU A 144 -9.90 -9.26 3.42
C LEU A 144 -9.33 -10.67 3.54
N VAL A 145 -8.23 -10.92 2.85
CA VAL A 145 -7.58 -12.24 2.81
C VAL A 145 -6.11 -12.08 3.20
N LYS A 146 -5.68 -12.87 4.17
CA LYS A 146 -4.27 -12.96 4.52
C LYS A 146 -3.62 -14.09 3.71
N TYR A 147 -2.54 -13.77 3.01
CA TYR A 147 -1.72 -14.76 2.31
C TYR A 147 -0.82 -15.49 3.32
N GLU A 148 -0.82 -16.80 3.26
CA GLU A 148 0.00 -17.64 4.15
C GLU A 148 0.99 -18.50 3.38
#